data_8562184577e848738a8e005b70731d8c
#
_entry.id   8562184577e848738a8e005b70731d8c
#
_cell.length_a   1.000
_cell.length_b   1.000
_cell.length_c   1.000
_cell.angle_alpha   90.00
_cell.angle_beta   90.00
_cell.angle_gamma   90.00
#
_symmetry.space_group_name_H-M   'P 1'
#
loop_
_entity.id
_entity.type
_entity.pdbx_description
1 polymer ?
#
loop_
_entity_poly.entity_id
_entity_poly.type
_entity_poly.pdbx_seq_one_letter_code
_entity_poly.pdbx_strand_id
1 'polypeptide(L)'
;RPEYIIDQGYYNGQYRVPSKEYRDFIKFQNKEVCALIKEFTDICHEYGKEAMMFLGDHWIGTEPFLDEFKASGVDAIVGSVGNGSTFRLISDIKGVKYTEGRLLPYFFPDTFYEGGDPVKEAKYNWVTARRAILRSPIDRIGYGGYLKLALKFPEFIEYVDSVCNEFRELYENAKGTTAY
;
A
#
# COMPACT_ATOMS: atom_id res chain seq x y z
N ARG A 1 11.96 24.31 12.46
CA ARG A 1 12.30 25.17 11.32
C ARG A 1 12.11 24.38 10.03
N PRO A 2 11.55 24.97 8.95
CA PRO A 2 11.28 24.27 7.70
C PRO A 2 12.51 23.62 7.07
N GLU A 3 13.66 24.24 7.16
CA GLU A 3 14.92 23.73 6.62
C GLU A 3 15.34 22.36 7.21
N TYR A 4 15.00 22.06 8.45
CA TYR A 4 15.29 20.76 9.04
C TYR A 4 14.42 19.65 8.45
N ILE A 5 13.19 19.98 8.11
CA ILE A 5 12.24 19.04 7.53
C ILE A 5 12.63 18.74 6.09
N ILE A 6 12.85 19.79 5.29
CA ILE A 6 13.17 19.68 3.87
C ILE A 6 14.51 18.95 3.69
N ASP A 7 15.55 19.37 4.39
CA ASP A 7 16.91 18.84 4.19
C ASP A 7 17.04 17.39 4.63
N GLN A 8 16.40 17.00 5.72
CA GLN A 8 16.55 15.66 6.28
C GLN A 8 15.46 14.69 5.85
N GLY A 9 14.25 15.16 5.62
CA GLY A 9 13.12 14.32 5.28
C GLY A 9 12.95 14.08 3.80
N TYR A 10 13.33 15.02 2.96
CA TYR A 10 12.99 14.97 1.54
C TYR A 10 14.13 14.55 0.63
N TYR A 11 15.31 15.12 0.78
CA TYR A 11 16.44 14.87 -0.12
C TYR A 11 17.58 14.07 0.48
N ASN A 12 17.90 14.28 1.74
CA ASN A 12 19.11 13.76 2.36
C ASN A 12 18.87 12.86 3.57
N GLY A 13 17.62 12.63 3.97
CA GLY A 13 17.28 11.87 5.17
C GLY A 13 17.85 10.45 5.19
N GLN A 14 17.98 9.83 4.02
CA GLN A 14 18.56 8.50 3.88
C GLN A 14 20.09 8.44 4.04
N TYR A 15 20.78 9.58 3.91
CA TYR A 15 22.26 9.65 3.97
C TYR A 15 22.79 10.37 5.20
N ARG A 16 21.92 10.95 6.01
CA ARG A 16 22.28 11.70 7.22
C ARG A 16 21.64 11.10 8.45
N VAL A 17 22.33 11.17 9.56
CA VAL A 17 21.74 10.84 10.86
C VAL A 17 20.66 11.89 11.15
N PRO A 18 19.40 11.49 11.33
CA PRO A 18 18.32 12.44 11.59
C PRO A 18 18.58 13.27 12.83
N SER A 19 18.40 14.58 12.75
CA SER A 19 18.52 15.48 13.91
C SER A 19 17.44 15.18 14.95
N LYS A 20 17.61 15.70 16.16
CA LYS A 20 16.62 15.60 17.20
C LYS A 20 15.31 16.28 16.78
N GLU A 21 15.39 17.46 16.20
CA GLU A 21 14.24 18.26 15.72
C GLU A 21 13.45 17.51 14.65
N TYR A 22 14.15 16.85 13.72
CA TYR A 22 13.49 16.03 12.70
C TYR A 22 12.75 14.83 13.33
N ARG A 23 13.38 14.14 14.26
CA ARG A 23 12.73 13.02 14.97
C ARG A 23 11.53 13.47 15.79
N ASP A 24 11.63 14.63 16.44
CA ASP A 24 10.51 15.18 17.21
C ASP A 24 9.36 15.59 16.28
N PHE A 25 9.68 16.14 15.10
CA PHE A 25 8.69 16.45 14.06
C PHE A 25 7.97 15.18 13.57
N ILE A 26 8.68 14.11 13.25
CA ILE A 26 8.07 12.85 12.82
C ILE A 26 7.16 12.27 13.89
N LYS A 27 7.57 12.30 15.15
CA LYS A 27 6.70 11.87 16.27
C LYS A 27 5.43 12.72 16.41
N PHE A 28 5.58 14.01 16.34
CA PHE A 28 4.45 14.93 16.37
C PHE A 28 3.48 14.63 15.22
N GLN A 29 4.00 14.56 14.02
CA GLN A 29 3.19 14.30 12.85
C GLN A 29 2.49 12.93 12.91
N ASN A 30 3.20 11.88 13.30
CA ASN A 30 2.62 10.55 13.49
C ASN A 30 1.44 10.59 14.46
N LYS A 31 1.61 11.27 15.59
CA LYS A 31 0.55 11.43 16.58
C LYS A 31 -0.68 12.16 16.00
N GLU A 32 -0.48 13.29 15.33
CA GLU A 32 -1.59 14.10 14.79
C GLU A 32 -2.32 13.36 13.66
N VAL A 33 -1.58 12.74 12.75
CA VAL A 33 -2.18 11.98 11.64
C VAL A 33 -2.93 10.76 12.16
N CYS A 34 -2.35 10.02 13.10
CA CYS A 34 -3.02 8.84 13.67
C CYS A 34 -4.27 9.21 14.47
N ALA A 35 -4.26 10.36 15.18
CA ALA A 35 -5.45 10.87 15.85
C ALA A 35 -6.58 11.19 14.87
N LEU A 36 -6.27 11.86 13.75
CA LEU A 36 -7.25 12.14 12.70
C LEU A 36 -7.78 10.86 12.06
N ILE A 37 -6.90 9.90 11.76
CA ILE A 37 -7.31 8.60 11.21
C ILE A 37 -8.26 7.91 12.17
N LYS A 38 -7.98 7.96 13.47
CA LYS A 38 -8.85 7.37 14.49
C LYS A 38 -10.26 7.95 14.47
N GLU A 39 -10.42 9.26 14.33
CA GLU A 39 -11.73 9.90 14.22
C GLU A 39 -12.55 9.32 13.05
N PHE A 40 -11.94 9.19 11.87
CA PHE A 40 -12.60 8.58 10.72
C PHE A 40 -12.89 7.09 10.93
N THR A 41 -11.98 6.38 11.56
CA THR A 41 -12.16 4.95 11.85
C THR A 41 -13.31 4.74 12.82
N ASP A 42 -13.38 5.52 13.89
CA ASP A 42 -14.46 5.45 14.88
C ASP A 42 -15.82 5.69 14.21
N ILE A 43 -15.93 6.68 13.32
CA ILE A 43 -17.16 6.92 12.55
C ILE A 43 -17.52 5.69 11.69
N CYS A 44 -16.56 5.09 10.98
CA CYS A 44 -16.82 3.88 10.21
C CYS A 44 -17.37 2.75 11.09
N HIS A 45 -16.76 2.55 12.23
CA HIS A 45 -17.16 1.51 13.19
C HIS A 45 -18.54 1.75 13.81
N GLU A 46 -18.91 3.01 14.10
CA GLU A 46 -20.26 3.37 14.55
C GLU A 46 -21.33 2.93 13.54
N TYR A 47 -21.02 2.95 12.25
CA TYR A 47 -21.91 2.46 11.20
C TYR A 47 -21.71 0.97 10.86
N GLY A 48 -20.96 0.23 11.65
CA GLY A 48 -20.68 -1.19 11.43
C GLY A 48 -19.87 -1.46 10.16
N LYS A 49 -19.03 -0.50 9.74
CA LYS A 49 -18.15 -0.62 8.56
C LYS A 49 -16.70 -0.71 8.98
N GLU A 50 -15.92 -1.44 8.17
CA GLU A 50 -14.47 -1.46 8.31
C GLU A 50 -13.85 -0.21 7.67
N ALA A 51 -12.79 0.29 8.29
CA ALA A 51 -11.99 1.39 7.78
C ALA A 51 -10.75 0.87 7.06
N MET A 52 -10.59 1.26 5.80
CA MET A 52 -9.42 0.91 4.99
C MET A 52 -8.63 2.17 4.68
N MET A 53 -7.32 2.14 4.91
CA MET A 53 -6.43 3.23 4.60
C MET A 53 -5.52 2.88 3.42
N PHE A 54 -5.45 3.77 2.44
CA PHE A 54 -4.54 3.62 1.32
C PHE A 54 -3.20 4.29 1.63
N LEU A 55 -2.12 3.51 1.54
CA LEU A 55 -0.77 4.03 1.56
C LEU A 55 -0.43 4.59 0.18
N GLY A 56 -0.13 5.86 0.11
CA GLY A 56 0.48 6.47 -1.07
C GLY A 56 1.86 5.83 -1.37
N ASP A 57 2.43 6.20 -2.49
CA ASP A 57 3.73 5.64 -2.91
C ASP A 57 4.88 5.99 -1.98
N HIS A 58 4.71 7.05 -1.22
CA HIS A 58 5.64 7.50 -0.21
C HIS A 58 4.82 8.00 0.97
N TRP A 59 5.38 8.20 2.01
CA TRP A 59 5.07 8.89 3.21
C TRP A 59 3.66 9.53 3.37
N ILE A 60 2.92 9.05 4.36
CA ILE A 60 1.60 9.54 4.73
C ILE A 60 1.54 10.08 6.18
N GLY A 61 2.68 10.13 6.87
CA GLY A 61 2.79 10.63 8.23
C GLY A 61 2.44 9.64 9.33
N THR A 62 2.20 8.39 8.98
CA THR A 62 1.89 7.32 9.95
C THR A 62 3.10 6.43 10.27
N GLU A 63 4.17 6.57 9.53
CA GLU A 63 5.41 5.84 9.78
C GLU A 63 6.12 6.39 11.03
N PRO A 64 6.72 5.48 11.77
CA PRO A 64 6.99 4.08 11.52
C PRO A 64 5.91 3.05 11.95
N PHE A 65 4.64 3.37 11.93
CA PHE A 65 3.51 2.47 12.25
C PHE A 65 3.61 1.85 13.66
N LEU A 66 3.84 2.69 14.63
CA LEU A 66 3.98 2.31 16.04
C LEU A 66 2.63 2.21 16.77
N ASP A 67 2.66 2.35 18.09
CA ASP A 67 1.49 2.20 18.95
C ASP A 67 0.38 3.22 18.64
N GLU A 68 0.73 4.42 18.23
CA GLU A 68 -0.23 5.45 17.80
C GLU A 68 -1.02 4.99 16.57
N PHE A 69 -0.34 4.39 15.59
CA PHE A 69 -1.01 3.84 14.43
C PHE A 69 -1.92 2.66 14.80
N LYS A 70 -1.43 1.75 15.62
CA LYS A 70 -2.25 0.63 16.13
C LYS A 70 -3.48 1.13 16.88
N ALA A 71 -3.34 2.19 17.67
CA ALA A 71 -4.43 2.80 18.43
C ALA A 71 -5.47 3.50 17.54
N SER A 72 -5.14 3.80 16.29
CA SER A 72 -6.10 4.36 15.31
C SER A 72 -7.24 3.39 14.96
N GLY A 73 -7.03 2.08 15.14
CA GLY A 73 -8.04 1.06 14.92
C GLY A 73 -8.35 0.77 13.46
N VAL A 74 -7.53 1.22 12.50
CA VAL A 74 -7.69 0.92 11.08
C VAL A 74 -7.74 -0.58 10.86
N ASP A 75 -8.72 -1.05 10.10
CA ASP A 75 -8.92 -2.49 9.86
C ASP A 75 -8.02 -3.02 8.75
N ALA A 76 -7.77 -2.22 7.73
CA ALA A 76 -6.99 -2.66 6.58
C ALA A 76 -6.07 -1.58 6.03
N ILE A 77 -4.93 -2.03 5.52
CA ILE A 77 -4.00 -1.19 4.78
C ILE A 77 -3.92 -1.68 3.34
N VAL A 78 -3.97 -0.73 2.43
CA VAL A 78 -3.88 -0.95 0.98
C VAL A 78 -2.71 -0.18 0.42
N GLY A 79 -1.91 -0.81 -0.42
CA GLY A 79 -0.81 -0.14 -1.10
C GLY A 79 -0.65 -0.56 -2.55
N SER A 80 0.04 0.27 -3.31
CA SER A 80 0.43 -0.02 -4.68
C SER A 80 1.46 -1.13 -4.72
N VAL A 81 1.33 -2.06 -5.65
CA VAL A 81 2.28 -3.16 -5.85
C VAL A 81 3.32 -2.88 -6.93
N GLY A 82 3.54 -1.62 -7.26
CA GLY A 82 4.54 -1.21 -8.27
C GLY A 82 5.98 -1.57 -7.93
N ASN A 83 6.29 -1.82 -6.64
CA ASN A 83 7.61 -2.26 -6.21
C ASN A 83 7.56 -3.15 -4.96
N GLY A 84 8.63 -3.92 -4.73
CA GLY A 84 8.72 -4.82 -3.60
C GLY A 84 8.89 -4.14 -2.23
N SER A 85 9.24 -2.86 -2.19
CA SER A 85 9.37 -2.11 -0.94
C SER A 85 8.01 -1.88 -0.30
N THR A 86 7.00 -1.55 -1.11
CA THR A 86 5.61 -1.37 -0.65
C THR A 86 5.06 -2.66 -0.02
N PHE A 87 5.34 -3.82 -0.60
CA PHE A 87 4.94 -5.10 -0.01
C PHE A 87 5.54 -5.32 1.37
N ARG A 88 6.85 -5.08 1.51
CA ARG A 88 7.51 -5.22 2.82
C ARG A 88 6.92 -4.26 3.84
N LEU A 89 6.73 -3.00 3.43
CA LEU A 89 6.12 -2.00 4.30
C LEU A 89 4.75 -2.45 4.79
N ILE A 90 3.88 -2.89 3.87
CA ILE A 90 2.52 -3.33 4.19
C ILE A 90 2.55 -4.56 5.10
N SER A 91 3.33 -5.58 4.77
CA SER A 91 3.38 -6.83 5.53
C SER A 91 3.94 -6.67 6.95
N ASP A 92 4.74 -5.63 7.18
CA ASP A 92 5.33 -5.34 8.50
C ASP A 92 4.39 -4.54 9.41
N ILE A 93 3.30 -3.98 8.88
CA ILE A 93 2.35 -3.20 9.66
C ILE A 93 1.59 -4.12 10.62
N LYS A 94 1.66 -3.80 11.90
CA LYS A 94 0.97 -4.54 12.96
C LYS A 94 -0.33 -3.85 13.36
N GLY A 95 -1.30 -4.64 13.81
CA GLY A 95 -2.54 -4.12 14.37
C GLY A 95 -3.66 -3.90 13.35
N VAL A 96 -3.46 -4.29 12.09
CA VAL A 96 -4.52 -4.34 11.07
C VAL A 96 -5.04 -5.77 10.93
N LYS A 97 -6.29 -5.91 10.50
CA LYS A 97 -6.91 -7.22 10.27
C LYS A 97 -6.39 -7.89 9.01
N TYR A 98 -6.16 -7.09 7.95
CA TYR A 98 -5.64 -7.58 6.69
C TYR A 98 -4.90 -6.48 5.90
N THR A 99 -4.09 -6.93 4.97
CA THR A 99 -3.31 -6.11 4.06
C THR A 99 -3.72 -6.39 2.61
N GLU A 100 -3.72 -5.37 1.76
CA GLU A 100 -4.10 -5.49 0.36
C GLU A 100 -3.09 -4.82 -0.55
N GLY A 101 -2.70 -5.51 -1.62
CA GLY A 101 -1.92 -4.94 -2.72
C GLY A 101 -2.80 -4.57 -3.91
N ARG A 102 -2.58 -3.40 -4.51
CA ARG A 102 -3.29 -2.94 -5.71
C ARG A 102 -2.41 -2.99 -6.94
N LEU A 103 -2.85 -3.74 -7.94
CA LEU A 103 -2.27 -3.72 -9.28
C LEU A 103 -2.72 -2.46 -10.01
N LEU A 104 -1.79 -1.81 -10.71
CA LEU A 104 -2.03 -0.60 -11.53
C LEU A 104 -2.85 0.47 -10.81
N PRO A 105 -2.31 1.10 -9.78
CA PRO A 105 -3.15 1.92 -8.91
C PRO A 105 -3.50 3.31 -9.41
N TYR A 106 -2.77 3.94 -10.34
CA TYR A 106 -2.90 5.38 -10.42
C TYR A 106 -2.94 6.07 -11.77
N PHE A 107 -2.20 5.70 -12.76
CA PHE A 107 -2.02 6.56 -13.95
C PHE A 107 -2.82 6.03 -15.12
N PHE A 108 -4.16 6.17 -15.03
CA PHE A 108 -5.07 5.59 -15.98
C PHE A 108 -4.97 6.16 -17.39
N PRO A 109 -4.83 7.49 -17.59
CA PRO A 109 -4.62 8.02 -18.93
C PRO A 109 -3.37 7.47 -19.60
N ASP A 110 -2.34 7.15 -18.80
CA ASP A 110 -1.05 6.68 -19.28
C ASP A 110 -1.03 5.18 -19.59
N THR A 111 -2.03 4.45 -19.14
CA THR A 111 -2.14 2.99 -19.33
C THR A 111 -3.32 2.61 -20.21
N PHE A 112 -4.49 3.26 -20.01
CA PHE A 112 -5.73 2.95 -20.69
C PHE A 112 -6.08 4.02 -21.74
N TYR A 113 -5.32 4.08 -22.79
CA TYR A 113 -5.57 4.95 -23.93
C TYR A 113 -5.65 4.14 -25.23
N GLU A 114 -6.17 4.71 -26.30
CA GLU A 114 -6.23 4.05 -27.60
C GLU A 114 -4.83 3.74 -28.12
N GLY A 115 -4.55 2.45 -28.36
CA GLY A 115 -3.22 1.96 -28.71
C GLY A 115 -2.29 1.66 -27.54
N GLY A 116 -2.74 1.86 -26.29
CA GLY A 116 -2.04 1.44 -25.09
C GLY A 116 -2.10 -0.08 -24.88
N ASP A 117 -1.18 -0.61 -24.07
CA ASP A 117 -1.11 -2.03 -23.72
C ASP A 117 -1.20 -2.22 -22.19
N PRO A 118 -2.40 -2.16 -21.61
CA PRO A 118 -2.59 -2.35 -20.18
C PRO A 118 -2.26 -3.76 -19.70
N VAL A 119 -2.32 -4.76 -20.58
CA VAL A 119 -1.94 -6.14 -20.26
C VAL A 119 -0.45 -6.24 -20.00
N LYS A 120 0.37 -5.59 -20.81
CA LYS A 120 1.82 -5.56 -20.65
C LYS A 120 2.21 -4.94 -19.30
N GLU A 121 1.60 -3.81 -18.97
CA GLU A 121 1.83 -3.14 -17.68
C GLU A 121 1.38 -4.02 -16.51
N ALA A 122 0.22 -4.65 -16.61
CA ALA A 122 -0.26 -5.58 -15.58
C ALA A 122 0.68 -6.78 -15.40
N LYS A 123 1.20 -7.34 -16.48
CA LYS A 123 2.19 -8.43 -16.44
C LYS A 123 3.46 -8.02 -15.72
N TYR A 124 3.97 -6.84 -16.01
CA TYR A 124 5.15 -6.31 -15.33
C TYR A 124 4.90 -6.14 -13.82
N ASN A 125 3.79 -5.52 -13.46
CA ASN A 125 3.38 -5.33 -12.06
C ASN A 125 3.20 -6.68 -11.36
N TRP A 126 2.55 -7.65 -12.00
CA TRP A 126 2.34 -8.96 -11.39
C TRP A 126 3.64 -9.73 -11.15
N VAL A 127 4.58 -9.71 -12.07
CA VAL A 127 5.90 -10.33 -11.86
C VAL A 127 6.61 -9.76 -10.64
N THR A 128 6.53 -8.45 -10.44
CA THR A 128 7.10 -7.77 -9.27
C THR A 128 6.34 -8.16 -7.99
N ALA A 129 5.01 -8.10 -8.05
CA ALA A 129 4.13 -8.44 -6.95
C ALA A 129 4.34 -9.89 -6.49
N ARG A 130 4.32 -10.85 -7.39
CA ARG A 130 4.50 -12.27 -7.10
C ARG A 130 5.81 -12.58 -6.38
N ARG A 131 6.92 -11.97 -6.81
CA ARG A 131 8.22 -12.11 -6.14
C ARG A 131 8.21 -11.55 -4.73
N ALA A 132 7.51 -10.45 -4.52
CA ALA A 132 7.42 -9.81 -3.22
C ALA A 132 6.51 -10.60 -2.26
N ILE A 133 5.37 -11.12 -2.74
CA ILE A 133 4.43 -11.92 -1.95
C ILE A 133 5.10 -13.15 -1.33
N LEU A 134 5.98 -13.81 -2.08
CA LEU A 134 6.73 -14.98 -1.58
C LEU A 134 7.68 -14.65 -0.40
N ARG A 135 8.02 -13.38 -0.22
CA ARG A 135 8.90 -12.92 0.88
C ARG A 135 8.16 -12.17 1.97
N SER A 136 7.13 -11.47 1.57
CA SER A 136 6.34 -10.59 2.43
C SER A 136 4.86 -10.78 2.07
N PRO A 137 4.22 -11.81 2.63
CA PRO A 137 2.85 -12.15 2.27
C PRO A 137 1.90 -11.02 2.63
N ILE A 138 0.92 -10.82 1.77
CA ILE A 138 -0.24 -9.96 1.98
C ILE A 138 -1.52 -10.79 1.87
N ASP A 139 -2.61 -10.31 2.45
CA ASP A 139 -3.84 -11.09 2.56
C ASP A 139 -4.72 -11.01 1.31
N ARG A 140 -4.66 -9.90 0.59
CA ARG A 140 -5.50 -9.63 -0.58
C ARG A 140 -4.72 -8.98 -1.70
N ILE A 141 -5.18 -9.22 -2.93
CA ILE A 141 -4.76 -8.48 -4.11
C ILE A 141 -5.98 -8.04 -4.89
N GLY A 142 -5.91 -6.87 -5.48
CA GLY A 142 -6.99 -6.33 -6.28
C GLY A 142 -6.50 -5.39 -7.38
N TYR A 143 -7.45 -5.01 -8.24
CA TYR A 143 -7.24 -3.97 -9.22
C TYR A 143 -7.57 -2.60 -8.59
N GLY A 144 -6.66 -1.66 -8.72
CA GLY A 144 -6.88 -0.28 -8.30
C GLY A 144 -7.09 0.63 -9.49
N GLY A 145 -8.31 1.17 -9.68
CA GLY A 145 -8.53 2.10 -10.76
C GLY A 145 -9.95 2.36 -11.20
N TYR A 146 -10.09 3.12 -12.30
CA TYR A 146 -11.39 3.41 -12.89
C TYR A 146 -11.88 2.23 -13.73
N LEU A 147 -12.79 1.47 -13.18
CA LEU A 147 -13.36 0.29 -13.82
C LEU A 147 -13.93 0.60 -15.23
N LYS A 148 -14.53 1.77 -15.42
CA LYS A 148 -15.06 2.19 -16.74
C LYS A 148 -13.98 2.26 -17.83
N LEU A 149 -12.75 2.59 -17.48
CA LEU A 149 -11.62 2.57 -18.44
C LEU A 149 -11.15 1.15 -18.69
N ALA A 150 -10.99 0.37 -17.65
CA ALA A 150 -10.56 -1.03 -17.74
C ALA A 150 -11.52 -1.88 -18.59
N LEU A 151 -12.83 -1.65 -18.49
CA LEU A 151 -13.85 -2.35 -19.27
C LEU A 151 -13.74 -2.15 -20.79
N LYS A 152 -12.98 -1.15 -21.26
CA LYS A 152 -12.68 -0.97 -22.69
C LYS A 152 -11.59 -1.90 -23.19
N PHE A 153 -10.94 -2.65 -22.30
CA PHE A 153 -9.83 -3.57 -22.58
C PHE A 153 -10.16 -4.96 -22.04
N PRO A 154 -10.97 -5.76 -22.75
CA PRO A 154 -11.41 -7.07 -22.27
C PRO A 154 -10.25 -7.99 -21.88
N GLU A 155 -9.17 -8.02 -22.68
CA GLU A 155 -7.99 -8.85 -22.41
C GLU A 155 -7.30 -8.46 -21.07
N PHE A 156 -7.40 -7.20 -20.68
CA PHE A 156 -6.89 -6.76 -19.38
C PHE A 156 -7.74 -7.33 -18.24
N ILE A 157 -9.06 -7.33 -18.39
CA ILE A 157 -9.97 -7.91 -17.37
C ILE A 157 -9.71 -9.42 -17.23
N GLU A 158 -9.61 -10.14 -18.35
CA GLU A 158 -9.27 -11.56 -18.34
C GLU A 158 -7.92 -11.85 -17.67
N TYR A 159 -6.93 -11.00 -17.95
CA TYR A 159 -5.63 -11.12 -17.31
C TYR A 159 -5.69 -10.86 -15.79
N VAL A 160 -6.42 -9.85 -15.35
CA VAL A 160 -6.60 -9.57 -13.91
C VAL A 160 -7.31 -10.72 -13.22
N ASP A 161 -8.31 -11.33 -13.84
CA ASP A 161 -8.97 -12.53 -13.29
C ASP A 161 -7.98 -13.68 -13.14
N SER A 162 -7.15 -13.93 -14.14
CA SER A 162 -6.10 -14.96 -14.05
C SER A 162 -5.10 -14.67 -12.93
N VAL A 163 -4.72 -13.41 -12.73
CA VAL A 163 -3.84 -12.99 -11.62
C VAL A 163 -4.50 -13.24 -10.27
N CYS A 164 -5.78 -12.93 -10.14
CA CYS A 164 -6.51 -13.20 -8.90
C CYS A 164 -6.57 -14.69 -8.56
N ASN A 165 -6.71 -15.55 -9.56
CA ASN A 165 -6.69 -17.00 -9.38
C ASN A 165 -5.29 -17.49 -8.98
N GLU A 166 -4.24 -17.05 -9.67
CA GLU A 166 -2.85 -17.36 -9.32
C GLU A 166 -2.51 -16.89 -7.90
N PHE A 167 -2.98 -15.70 -7.51
CA PHE A 167 -2.77 -15.19 -6.16
C PHE A 167 -3.42 -16.08 -5.09
N ARG A 168 -4.65 -16.56 -5.31
CA ARG A 168 -5.32 -17.48 -4.38
C ARG A 168 -4.51 -18.76 -4.18
N GLU A 169 -4.01 -19.33 -5.26
CA GLU A 169 -3.15 -20.51 -5.20
C GLU A 169 -1.85 -20.21 -4.43
N LEU A 170 -1.18 -19.10 -4.70
CA LEU A 170 0.03 -18.70 -3.98
C LEU A 170 -0.25 -18.48 -2.49
N TYR A 171 -1.35 -17.79 -2.16
CA TYR A 171 -1.73 -17.52 -0.79
C TYR A 171 -1.96 -18.79 0.02
N GLU A 172 -2.73 -19.73 -0.51
CA GLU A 172 -3.02 -20.99 0.17
C GLU A 172 -1.76 -21.87 0.30
N ASN A 173 -0.91 -21.90 -0.70
CA ASN A 173 0.33 -22.69 -0.66
C ASN A 173 1.44 -22.05 0.20
N ALA A 174 1.45 -20.73 0.33
CA ALA A 174 2.43 -20.00 1.15
C ALA A 174 2.01 -19.91 2.63
N LYS A 175 0.76 -20.20 2.94
CA LYS A 175 0.22 -20.11 4.29
C LYS A 175 0.96 -21.04 5.24
N GLY A 176 1.56 -20.47 6.29
CA GLY A 176 2.35 -21.22 7.27
C GLY A 176 3.79 -21.57 6.82
N THR A 177 4.23 -21.10 5.66
CA THR A 177 5.63 -21.24 5.25
C THR A 177 6.45 -20.03 5.70
N THR A 178 7.73 -20.25 5.98
CA THR A 178 8.68 -19.18 6.29
C THR A 178 9.70 -19.10 5.17
N ALA A 179 9.92 -17.92 4.62
CA ALA A 179 11.01 -17.70 3.67
C ALA A 179 12.37 -17.76 4.42
N TYR A 180 13.28 -18.55 3.91
CA TYR A 180 14.65 -18.62 4.39
C TYR A 180 15.55 -17.61 3.69
#